data_20fadb09f77be213bbd60e4820606cc7
#
_entry.id   20fadb09f77be213bbd60e4820606cc7
#
_cell.length_a   1.000
_cell.length_b   1.000
_cell.length_c   1.000
_cell.angle_alpha   90.00
_cell.angle_beta   90.00
_cell.angle_gamma   90.00
#
_symmetry.space_group_name_H-M   'P 1'
#
loop_
_entity.id
_entity.type
_entity.pdbx_description
1 polymer ?
#
loop_
_entity_poly.entity_id
_entity_poly.type
_entity_poly.pdbx_seq_one_letter_code
_entity_poly.pdbx_strand_id
1 'polypeptide(L)'
;MKNILFGILLTFSCSLMSCGTYEDEYIEVNQFPKYSWVAAADSASTAFVNRYWNTSVGCFNNTFDGQIAQNDYWPEAHGLDVVVDAYLRTNDEKYK
;
A
#
# COMPACT_ATOMS: atom_id res chain seq x y z
N MET A 1 -8.33 31.28 -44.73
CA MET A 1 -8.75 29.86 -44.54
C MET A 1 -7.58 28.86 -44.51
N LYS A 2 -6.58 28.96 -45.38
CA LYS A 2 -5.43 28.03 -45.39
C LYS A 2 -4.63 28.02 -44.07
N ASN A 3 -4.44 29.17 -43.45
CA ASN A 3 -3.64 29.31 -42.23
C ASN A 3 -4.36 28.79 -40.97
N ILE A 4 -5.69 28.79 -40.97
CA ILE A 4 -6.50 28.27 -39.87
C ILE A 4 -6.49 26.72 -39.90
N LEU A 5 -6.57 26.15 -41.10
CA LEU A 5 -6.51 24.70 -41.29
C LEU A 5 -5.15 24.12 -40.88
N PHE A 6 -4.06 24.85 -41.15
CA PHE A 6 -2.72 24.46 -40.73
C PHE A 6 -2.51 24.52 -39.25
N GLY A 7 -3.07 25.55 -38.58
CA GLY A 7 -3.06 25.66 -37.10
C GLY A 7 -3.83 24.54 -36.42
N ILE A 8 -5.00 24.16 -36.94
CA ILE A 8 -5.82 23.07 -36.41
C ILE A 8 -5.11 21.71 -36.57
N LEU A 9 -4.44 21.51 -37.72
CA LEU A 9 -3.70 20.27 -37.96
C LEU A 9 -2.50 20.14 -37.02
N LEU A 10 -1.81 21.24 -36.71
CA LEU A 10 -0.67 21.24 -35.80
C LEU A 10 -1.08 20.97 -34.34
N THR A 11 -2.20 21.55 -33.88
CA THR A 11 -2.72 21.32 -32.54
C THR A 11 -3.25 19.90 -32.35
N PHE A 12 -3.85 19.30 -33.38
CA PHE A 12 -4.31 17.92 -33.34
C PHE A 12 -3.16 16.91 -33.36
N SER A 13 -2.04 17.21 -34.02
CA SER A 13 -0.81 16.39 -34.02
C SER A 13 -0.15 16.36 -32.65
N CYS A 14 -0.14 17.48 -31.89
CA CYS A 14 0.43 17.53 -30.55
C CYS A 14 -0.38 16.76 -29.50
N SER A 15 -1.70 16.68 -29.67
CA SER A 15 -2.56 15.95 -28.74
C SER A 15 -2.46 14.42 -28.87
N LEU A 16 -1.98 13.91 -30.01
CA LEU A 16 -1.77 12.46 -30.22
C LEU A 16 -0.43 11.95 -29.68
N MET A 17 0.50 12.82 -29.34
CA MET A 17 1.80 12.43 -28.78
C MET A 17 1.82 12.35 -27.24
N SER A 18 0.71 12.68 -26.57
CA SER A 18 0.64 12.70 -25.09
C SER A 18 0.23 11.38 -24.45
N CYS A 19 -0.03 10.34 -25.22
CA CYS A 19 -0.26 8.98 -24.72
C CYS A 19 0.86 8.04 -25.15
N GLY A 20 2.12 8.41 -24.88
CA GLY A 20 3.17 7.43 -24.82
C GLY A 20 2.91 6.57 -23.58
N THR A 21 2.78 5.25 -23.74
CA THR A 21 2.96 4.32 -22.64
C THR A 21 4.32 4.63 -22.03
N TYR A 22 4.32 5.17 -20.84
CA TYR A 22 5.54 5.30 -20.04
C TYR A 22 5.88 3.87 -19.62
N GLU A 23 6.62 3.18 -20.45
CA GLU A 23 7.32 2.00 -19.98
C GLU A 23 8.43 2.52 -19.07
N ASP A 24 8.35 2.21 -17.80
CA ASP A 24 9.38 2.51 -16.82
C ASP A 24 10.62 1.67 -17.16
N GLU A 25 11.37 2.10 -18.18
CA GLU A 25 12.66 1.50 -18.55
C GLU A 25 13.70 1.59 -17.42
N TYR A 26 13.39 2.31 -16.34
CA TYR A 26 14.30 2.55 -15.22
C TYR A 26 14.31 1.44 -14.17
N ILE A 27 13.38 0.52 -14.21
CA ILE A 27 13.34 -0.58 -13.26
C ILE A 27 13.61 -1.87 -14.01
N GLU A 28 14.88 -2.14 -14.31
CA GLU A 28 15.27 -3.51 -14.59
C GLU A 28 15.01 -4.36 -13.35
N VAL A 29 13.91 -5.11 -13.38
CA VAL A 29 13.45 -6.01 -12.30
C VAL A 29 14.54 -6.96 -11.82
N ASN A 30 15.61 -7.14 -12.62
CA ASN A 30 16.76 -7.98 -12.31
C ASN A 30 17.82 -7.31 -11.42
N GLN A 31 17.76 -5.98 -11.21
CA GLN A 31 18.71 -5.25 -10.36
C GLN A 31 18.31 -5.24 -8.90
N PHE A 32 17.06 -5.54 -8.59
CA PHE A 32 16.57 -5.60 -7.23
C PHE A 32 16.64 -7.04 -6.70
N PRO A 33 17.06 -7.23 -5.46
CA PRO A 33 16.96 -8.53 -4.83
C PRO A 33 15.52 -9.03 -4.96
N LYS A 34 15.32 -10.30 -5.29
CA LYS A 34 13.99 -10.90 -5.38
C LYS A 34 13.33 -10.84 -4.00
N TYR A 35 12.46 -9.87 -3.80
CA TYR A 35 11.68 -9.76 -2.57
C TYR A 35 10.57 -10.80 -2.59
N SER A 36 10.47 -11.56 -1.52
CA SER A 36 9.27 -12.33 -1.24
C SER A 36 8.25 -11.41 -0.56
N TRP A 37 7.25 -10.97 -1.31
CA TRP A 37 6.17 -10.14 -0.78
C TRP A 37 5.40 -10.87 0.34
N VAL A 38 5.31 -12.19 0.27
CA VAL A 38 4.73 -13.01 1.34
C VAL A 38 5.55 -12.88 2.61
N ALA A 39 6.87 -13.07 2.54
CA ALA A 39 7.75 -12.93 3.71
C ALA A 39 7.74 -11.50 4.27
N ALA A 40 7.66 -10.49 3.42
CA ALA A 40 7.54 -9.10 3.85
C ALA A 40 6.21 -8.85 4.58
N ALA A 41 5.10 -9.37 4.06
CA ALA A 41 3.79 -9.26 4.69
C ALA A 41 3.74 -10.00 6.04
N ASP A 42 4.34 -11.18 6.14
CA ASP A 42 4.42 -11.95 7.40
C ASP A 42 5.24 -11.22 8.47
N SER A 43 6.38 -10.66 8.05
CA SER A 43 7.22 -9.87 8.94
C SER A 43 6.50 -8.61 9.44
N ALA A 44 5.82 -7.89 8.55
CA ALA A 44 5.08 -6.68 8.88
C ALA A 44 3.90 -6.96 9.82
N SER A 45 3.09 -7.99 9.53
CA SER A 45 1.96 -8.37 10.38
C SER A 45 2.42 -8.83 11.77
N THR A 46 3.50 -9.61 11.83
CA THR A 46 4.08 -10.05 13.11
C THR A 46 4.62 -8.87 13.91
N ALA A 47 5.36 -7.97 13.29
CA ALA A 47 5.88 -6.77 13.95
C ALA A 47 4.76 -5.86 14.44
N PHE A 48 3.69 -5.69 13.65
CA PHE A 48 2.53 -4.89 14.00
C PHE A 48 1.85 -5.44 15.27
N VAL A 49 1.49 -6.72 15.28
CA VAL A 49 0.82 -7.34 16.43
C VAL A 49 1.72 -7.31 17.66
N ASN A 50 2.98 -7.69 17.53
CA ASN A 50 3.91 -7.69 18.68
C ASN A 50 4.13 -6.29 19.27
N ARG A 51 3.98 -5.24 18.47
CA ARG A 51 4.22 -3.87 18.92
C ARG A 51 2.98 -3.18 19.45
N TYR A 52 1.85 -3.38 18.79
CA TYR A 52 0.66 -2.59 19.05
C TYR A 52 -0.45 -3.33 19.80
N TRP A 53 -0.50 -4.67 19.72
CA TRP A 53 -1.53 -5.40 20.43
C TRP A 53 -1.32 -5.35 21.95
N ASN A 54 -2.35 -4.89 22.66
CA ASN A 54 -2.35 -4.78 24.12
C ASN A 54 -3.28 -5.84 24.72
N THR A 55 -2.69 -6.94 25.18
CA THR A 55 -3.44 -8.07 25.76
C THR A 55 -4.19 -7.72 27.03
N SER A 56 -3.78 -6.67 27.75
CA SER A 56 -4.41 -6.28 29.01
C SER A 56 -5.77 -5.63 28.82
N VAL A 57 -6.00 -5.00 27.66
CA VAL A 57 -7.24 -4.28 27.36
C VAL A 57 -7.96 -4.83 26.12
N GLY A 58 -7.32 -5.72 25.36
CA GLY A 58 -7.92 -6.35 24.18
C GLY A 58 -8.10 -5.40 22.98
N CYS A 59 -7.22 -4.42 22.83
CA CYS A 59 -7.22 -3.49 21.69
C CYS A 59 -5.80 -3.09 21.30
N PHE A 60 -5.66 -2.38 20.19
CA PHE A 60 -4.36 -1.87 19.76
C PHE A 60 -3.99 -0.57 20.46
N ASN A 61 -2.71 -0.41 20.76
CA ASN A 61 -2.15 0.88 21.17
C ASN A 61 -2.12 1.82 19.97
N ASN A 62 -2.51 3.08 20.15
CA ASN A 62 -2.55 4.08 19.06
C ASN A 62 -1.16 4.64 18.73
N THR A 63 -0.22 4.53 19.65
CA THR A 63 1.12 5.08 19.50
C THR A 63 2.19 4.05 19.81
N PHE A 64 3.38 4.31 19.30
CA PHE A 64 4.54 3.44 19.49
C PHE A 64 4.96 3.29 20.98
N ASP A 65 4.70 4.27 21.82
CA ASP A 65 4.97 4.28 23.26
C ASP A 65 3.85 3.65 24.12
N GLY A 66 2.82 3.11 23.47
CA GLY A 66 1.78 2.33 24.14
C GLY A 66 0.57 3.13 24.62
N GLN A 67 0.36 4.34 24.10
CA GLN A 67 -0.84 5.11 24.43
C GLN A 67 -2.07 4.53 23.74
N ILE A 68 -3.20 4.55 24.45
CA ILE A 68 -4.51 4.14 23.95
C ILE A 68 -5.37 5.39 23.89
N ALA A 69 -5.86 5.75 22.69
CA ALA A 69 -6.84 6.81 22.55
C ALA A 69 -8.24 6.26 22.81
N GLN A 70 -8.99 6.93 23.69
CA GLN A 70 -10.38 6.58 23.89
C GLN A 70 -11.20 6.96 22.65
N ASN A 71 -12.02 6.03 22.16
CA ASN A 71 -12.90 6.21 21.01
C ASN A 71 -12.18 6.35 19.65
N ASP A 72 -10.97 5.88 19.50
CA ASP A 72 -10.27 5.88 18.23
C ASP A 72 -10.61 4.62 17.40
N TYR A 73 -11.87 4.52 17.03
CA TYR A 73 -12.44 3.37 16.32
C TYR A 73 -11.75 3.09 14.98
N TRP A 74 -11.32 4.12 14.27
CA TRP A 74 -10.81 3.99 12.92
C TRP A 74 -9.47 3.24 12.84
N PRO A 75 -8.43 3.61 13.60
CA PRO A 75 -7.19 2.84 13.66
C PRO A 75 -7.39 1.42 14.16
N GLU A 76 -8.30 1.19 15.11
CA GLU A 76 -8.62 -0.12 15.63
C GLU A 76 -9.19 -1.04 14.55
N ALA A 77 -10.14 -0.55 13.73
CA ALA A 77 -10.72 -1.30 12.64
C ALA A 77 -9.67 -1.71 11.60
N HIS A 78 -8.77 -0.80 11.23
CA HIS A 78 -7.66 -1.12 10.32
C HIS A 78 -6.66 -2.11 10.93
N GLY A 79 -6.41 -2.02 12.22
CA GLY A 79 -5.59 -3.00 12.94
C GLY A 79 -6.17 -4.40 12.87
N LEU A 80 -7.49 -4.53 13.05
CA LEU A 80 -8.20 -5.80 12.93
C LEU A 80 -8.16 -6.36 11.50
N ASP A 81 -8.30 -5.52 10.48
CA ASP A 81 -8.16 -5.94 9.07
C ASP A 81 -6.79 -6.58 8.82
N VAL A 82 -5.72 -5.97 9.30
CA VAL A 82 -4.35 -6.52 9.19
C VAL A 82 -4.24 -7.89 9.84
N VAL A 83 -4.85 -8.08 11.01
CA VAL A 83 -4.82 -9.35 11.75
C VAL A 83 -5.63 -10.43 11.03
N VAL A 84 -6.82 -10.09 10.55
CA VAL A 84 -7.66 -11.01 9.77
C VAL A 84 -6.95 -11.46 8.49
N ASP A 85 -6.38 -10.53 7.72
CA ASP A 85 -5.62 -10.85 6.52
C ASP A 85 -4.41 -11.73 6.82
N ALA A 86 -3.70 -11.46 7.91
CA ALA A 86 -2.57 -12.27 8.35
C ALA A 86 -3.02 -13.70 8.72
N TYR A 87 -4.14 -13.85 9.42
CA TYR A 87 -4.71 -15.16 9.74
C TYR A 87 -5.12 -15.92 8.49
N LEU A 88 -5.85 -15.29 7.57
CA LEU A 88 -6.30 -15.91 6.33
C LEU A 88 -5.14 -16.38 5.44
N ARG A 89 -4.02 -15.66 5.47
CA ARG A 89 -2.84 -15.98 4.68
C ARG A 89 -1.97 -17.07 5.31
N THR A 90 -1.80 -17.04 6.64
CA THR A 90 -0.84 -17.89 7.35
C THR A 90 -1.48 -19.06 8.09
N ASN A 91 -2.76 -18.94 8.44
CA ASN A 91 -3.48 -19.85 9.36
C ASN A 91 -2.78 -20.00 10.73
N ASP A 92 -2.03 -18.98 11.16
CA ASP A 92 -1.29 -18.96 12.42
C ASP A 92 -2.22 -18.52 13.56
N GLU A 93 -2.38 -19.36 14.57
CA GLU A 93 -3.26 -19.15 15.73
C GLU A 93 -2.94 -17.88 16.54
N LYS A 94 -1.74 -17.33 16.40
CA LYS A 94 -1.38 -16.06 17.06
C LYS A 94 -2.22 -14.85 16.60
N TYR A 95 -2.89 -14.98 15.45
CA TYR A 95 -3.77 -13.95 14.89
C TYR A 95 -5.25 -14.19 15.19
N LYS A 96 -5.59 -15.18 15.97
CA LYS A 96 -6.95 -15.55 16.34
C LYS A 96 -7.34 -14.93 17.69
#